data_e067147d048463b0eef44779a3459c8d
#
_entry.id   e067147d048463b0eef44779a3459c8d
#
_cell.length_a   1.000
_cell.length_b   1.000
_cell.length_c   1.000
_cell.angle_alpha   90.00
_cell.angle_beta   90.00
_cell.angle_gamma   90.00
#
_symmetry.space_group_name_H-M   'P 1'
#
loop_
_entity.id
_entity.type
_entity.pdbx_description
1 polymer ?
#
loop_
_entity_poly.entity_id
_entity_poly.type
_entity_poly.pdbx_seq_one_letter_code
_entity_poly.pdbx_strand_id
1 'polypeptide(L)'
;MFILDRYILKNHLPPYLFSLLIITFVFVMDFILEFIDLFISKGVDLLIVLEVFVLSLGHMFALIIPMSVMPATLMAFGQLAAENEVTAMKATGISLYRMITPVLVAAALLGVGLVFYQNDVLPESNHKLVNLMLDIGKMTPTLEIKENIFSSAIDGYTILVREKNDRTGEIRDVQIFQTKKGMIPTTIIAERGRMYFIEEENVLRFELEDGEIHEMPDPKDIETYRRTKFSHYTLNIQDTERGLERSQRSYRGDREMSAAMMRDRIAELQAEIDGYRGDMHANAMRDMAGALSRVMPGLSAWKAPAEQTGSVPESASEARQRRTARNPAEQQLYALETLMRRIVGLEGQIFKYEVEIHKKYSIPFSCIIFVLLGAPLAIRSGRKGMTMAISFSIFFFLVYYVFLIGGEKLADRRLLDPWLAMWLPNMLLLAVSALLLWSTVRESQTINWDRVNLVKRWRERDR
;
A
#
# COMPACT_ATOMS: atom_id res chain seq x y z
N MET A 1 21.15 14.93 38.46
CA MET A 1 20.83 14.79 37.01
C MET A 1 19.64 13.89 36.78
N PHE A 2 19.64 12.67 37.32
CA PHE A 2 18.56 11.69 37.14
C PHE A 2 17.16 12.12 37.65
N ILE A 3 17.09 13.00 38.64
CA ILE A 3 15.79 13.44 39.22
C ILE A 3 15.01 14.28 38.22
N LEU A 4 15.63 15.24 37.55
CA LEU A 4 15.00 16.09 36.56
C LEU A 4 14.54 15.27 35.33
N ASP A 5 15.42 14.37 34.87
CA ASP A 5 15.12 13.51 33.71
C ASP A 5 13.89 12.61 33.99
N ARG A 6 13.89 11.98 35.16
CA ARG A 6 12.75 11.16 35.62
C ARG A 6 11.47 12.00 35.81
N TYR A 7 11.58 13.22 36.31
CA TYR A 7 10.44 14.11 36.47
C TYR A 7 9.80 14.48 35.14
N ILE A 8 10.62 14.91 34.17
CA ILE A 8 10.16 15.28 32.82
C ILE A 8 9.53 14.09 32.15
N LEU A 9 10.17 12.89 32.14
CA LEU A 9 9.64 11.69 31.55
C LEU A 9 8.34 11.22 32.22
N LYS A 10 8.25 11.32 33.56
CA LYS A 10 7.02 10.99 34.30
C LYS A 10 5.84 11.90 33.89
N ASN A 11 6.09 13.18 33.62
CA ASN A 11 5.09 14.11 33.14
C ASN A 11 4.71 13.92 31.67
N HIS A 12 5.56 13.25 30.86
CA HIS A 12 5.25 12.94 29.46
C HIS A 12 4.46 11.64 29.29
N LEU A 13 4.63 10.66 30.17
CA LEU A 13 4.03 9.35 30.02
C LEU A 13 2.48 9.39 30.03
N PRO A 14 1.78 10.06 30.96
CA PRO A 14 0.32 10.13 30.93
C PRO A 14 -0.23 10.81 29.67
N PRO A 15 0.25 12.00 29.22
CA PRO A 15 -0.17 12.58 27.96
C PRO A 15 0.09 11.69 26.74
N TYR A 16 1.20 10.94 26.74
CA TYR A 16 1.51 10.02 25.66
C TYR A 16 0.51 8.86 25.60
N LEU A 17 0.25 8.21 26.73
CA LEU A 17 -0.74 7.13 26.80
C LEU A 17 -2.15 7.62 26.45
N PHE A 18 -2.51 8.81 26.90
CA PHE A 18 -3.79 9.43 26.57
C PHE A 18 -3.92 9.73 25.08
N SER A 19 -2.88 10.31 24.46
CA SER A 19 -2.85 10.58 23.02
C SER A 19 -2.88 9.30 22.21
N LEU A 20 -2.11 8.30 22.63
CA LEU A 20 -2.08 6.99 22.02
C LEU A 20 -3.47 6.33 22.02
N LEU A 21 -4.15 6.37 23.18
CA LEU A 21 -5.48 5.80 23.33
C LEU A 21 -6.51 6.50 22.45
N ILE A 22 -6.52 7.86 22.45
CA ILE A 22 -7.47 8.62 21.63
C ILE A 22 -7.26 8.34 20.14
N ILE A 23 -6.01 8.40 19.67
CA ILE A 23 -5.72 8.18 18.26
C ILE A 23 -6.04 6.72 17.88
N THR A 24 -5.68 5.75 18.72
CA THR A 24 -6.06 4.35 18.52
C THR A 24 -7.57 4.20 18.43
N PHE A 25 -8.33 4.84 19.32
CA PHE A 25 -9.79 4.78 19.31
C PHE A 25 -10.38 5.30 17.98
N VAL A 26 -9.85 6.41 17.46
CA VAL A 26 -10.30 6.97 16.16
C VAL A 26 -10.04 5.98 15.03
N PHE A 27 -8.85 5.38 14.95
CA PHE A 27 -8.51 4.38 13.93
C PHE A 27 -9.32 3.08 14.08
N VAL A 28 -9.58 2.66 15.32
CA VAL A 28 -10.43 1.49 15.59
C VAL A 28 -11.86 1.73 15.16
N MET A 29 -12.41 2.94 15.37
CA MET A 29 -13.75 3.29 14.89
C MET A 29 -13.85 3.24 13.37
N ASP A 30 -12.86 3.77 12.67
CA ASP A 30 -12.78 3.70 11.20
C ASP A 30 -12.73 2.24 10.73
N PHE A 31 -11.88 1.43 11.34
CA PHE A 31 -11.78 -0.01 11.06
C PHE A 31 -13.09 -0.75 11.30
N ILE A 32 -13.78 -0.50 12.42
CA ILE A 32 -15.05 -1.16 12.72
C ILE A 32 -16.09 -0.85 11.64
N LEU A 33 -16.15 0.41 11.18
CA LEU A 33 -17.08 0.80 10.11
C LEU A 33 -16.79 0.09 8.78
N GLU A 34 -15.51 -0.10 8.46
CA GLU A 34 -15.08 -0.80 7.24
C GLU A 34 -15.36 -2.30 7.30
N PHE A 35 -15.15 -2.93 8.46
CA PHE A 35 -15.20 -4.38 8.60
C PHE A 35 -16.51 -4.93 9.18
N ILE A 36 -17.44 -4.07 9.59
CA ILE A 36 -18.75 -4.50 10.12
C ILE A 36 -19.53 -5.32 9.09
N ASP A 37 -19.34 -5.04 7.80
CA ASP A 37 -19.96 -5.78 6.71
C ASP A 37 -19.46 -7.24 6.61
N LEU A 38 -18.21 -7.51 7.01
CA LEU A 38 -17.70 -8.89 7.05
C LEU A 38 -18.49 -9.75 8.04
N PHE A 39 -18.86 -9.15 9.18
CA PHE A 39 -19.61 -9.85 10.21
C PHE A 39 -21.09 -9.99 9.85
N ILE A 40 -21.73 -8.87 9.46
CA ILE A 40 -23.19 -8.83 9.24
C ILE A 40 -23.57 -9.51 7.92
N SER A 41 -22.84 -9.21 6.84
CA SER A 41 -23.21 -9.65 5.49
C SER A 41 -22.62 -11.01 5.12
N LYS A 42 -21.43 -11.34 5.64
CA LYS A 42 -20.70 -12.56 5.27
C LYS A 42 -20.88 -13.72 6.27
N GLY A 43 -21.49 -13.48 7.43
CA GLY A 43 -21.67 -14.53 8.46
C GLY A 43 -20.36 -15.16 8.92
N VAL A 44 -19.25 -14.42 8.86
CA VAL A 44 -17.92 -14.89 9.29
C VAL A 44 -17.92 -15.01 10.81
N ASP A 45 -17.32 -16.07 11.35
CA ASP A 45 -17.22 -16.28 12.79
C ASP A 45 -16.56 -15.09 13.47
N LEU A 46 -17.10 -14.67 14.62
CA LEU A 46 -16.60 -13.56 15.42
C LEU A 46 -15.12 -13.71 15.79
N LEU A 47 -14.65 -14.93 16.01
CA LEU A 47 -13.22 -15.20 16.31
C LEU A 47 -12.32 -14.84 15.11
N ILE A 48 -12.77 -15.12 13.89
CA ILE A 48 -12.03 -14.78 12.66
C ILE A 48 -12.02 -13.27 12.47
N VAL A 49 -13.15 -12.60 12.70
CA VAL A 49 -13.24 -11.12 12.64
C VAL A 49 -12.31 -10.49 13.68
N LEU A 50 -12.23 -11.04 14.89
CA LEU A 50 -11.31 -10.58 15.91
C LEU A 50 -9.84 -10.80 15.53
N GLU A 51 -9.51 -11.94 14.88
CA GLU A 51 -8.17 -12.21 14.35
C GLU A 51 -7.79 -11.18 13.27
N VAL A 52 -8.69 -10.90 12.31
CA VAL A 52 -8.51 -9.83 11.32
C VAL A 52 -8.26 -8.48 11.98
N PHE A 53 -9.05 -8.15 13.00
CA PHE A 53 -8.91 -6.91 13.76
C PHE A 53 -7.54 -6.79 14.41
N VAL A 54 -7.11 -7.81 15.15
CA VAL A 54 -5.80 -7.80 15.83
C VAL A 54 -4.64 -7.70 14.83
N LEU A 55 -4.71 -8.41 13.71
CA LEU A 55 -3.69 -8.33 12.66
C LEU A 55 -3.66 -6.96 11.97
N SER A 56 -4.82 -6.33 11.77
CA SER A 56 -4.94 -4.99 11.17
C SER A 56 -4.40 -3.88 12.11
N LEU A 57 -4.57 -4.05 13.43
CA LEU A 57 -3.96 -3.13 14.42
C LEU A 57 -2.45 -3.01 14.23
N GLY A 58 -1.79 -4.09 13.78
CA GLY A 58 -0.35 -4.07 13.52
C GLY A 58 0.07 -2.95 12.56
N HIS A 59 -0.63 -2.79 11.45
CA HIS A 59 -0.36 -1.73 10.49
C HIS A 59 -0.69 -0.34 11.06
N MET A 60 -1.78 -0.23 11.80
CA MET A 60 -2.21 1.03 12.40
C MET A 60 -1.20 1.55 13.43
N PHE A 61 -0.67 0.68 14.30
CA PHE A 61 0.31 1.08 15.32
C PHE A 61 1.60 1.65 14.74
N ALA A 62 2.00 1.21 13.54
CA ALA A 62 3.15 1.78 12.85
C ALA A 62 3.03 3.29 12.61
N LEU A 63 1.80 3.80 12.45
CA LEU A 63 1.48 5.23 12.27
C LEU A 63 1.04 5.91 13.59
N ILE A 64 0.22 5.24 14.39
CA ILE A 64 -0.36 5.78 15.62
C ILE A 64 0.73 6.14 16.63
N ILE A 65 1.75 5.29 16.78
CA ILE A 65 2.84 5.50 17.75
C ILE A 65 3.56 6.83 17.51
N PRO A 66 4.12 7.12 16.33
CA PRO A 66 4.77 8.42 16.11
C PRO A 66 3.80 9.59 16.15
N MET A 67 2.55 9.40 15.66
CA MET A 67 1.52 10.43 15.72
C MET A 67 1.21 10.88 17.15
N SER A 68 1.25 9.96 18.11
CA SER A 68 0.95 10.23 19.53
C SER A 68 2.04 11.01 20.23
N VAL A 69 3.27 11.03 19.71
CA VAL A 69 4.41 11.73 20.33
C VAL A 69 4.21 13.23 20.31
N MET A 70 3.69 13.80 19.24
CA MET A 70 3.54 15.25 19.11
C MET A 70 2.51 15.83 20.08
N PRO A 71 1.24 15.39 20.15
CA PRO A 71 0.28 15.88 21.12
C PRO A 71 0.75 15.64 22.56
N ALA A 72 1.38 14.49 22.84
CA ALA A 72 1.96 14.21 24.15
C ALA A 72 3.01 15.25 24.55
N THR A 73 3.93 15.58 23.64
CA THR A 73 4.98 16.57 23.86
C THR A 73 4.40 17.97 24.06
N LEU A 74 3.41 18.34 23.23
CA LEU A 74 2.72 19.64 23.36
C LEU A 74 1.96 19.76 24.67
N MET A 75 1.27 18.71 25.11
CA MET A 75 0.53 18.71 26.38
C MET A 75 1.48 18.76 27.57
N ALA A 76 2.53 17.92 27.60
CA ALA A 76 3.45 17.84 28.73
C ALA A 76 4.26 19.14 28.90
N PHE A 77 4.92 19.63 27.83
CA PHE A 77 5.65 20.89 27.91
C PHE A 77 4.71 22.10 28.04
N GLY A 78 3.50 22.03 27.49
CA GLY A 78 2.47 23.06 27.65
C GLY A 78 2.02 23.18 29.10
N GLN A 79 1.85 22.07 29.82
CA GLN A 79 1.54 22.06 31.24
C GLN A 79 2.69 22.63 32.05
N LEU A 80 3.92 22.15 31.86
CA LEU A 80 5.11 22.68 32.55
C LEU A 80 5.30 24.21 32.32
N ALA A 81 4.96 24.69 31.13
CA ALA A 81 5.01 26.12 30.83
C ALA A 81 3.87 26.90 31.50
N ALA A 82 2.66 26.37 31.55
CA ALA A 82 1.50 26.97 32.18
C ALA A 82 1.68 27.09 33.72
N GLU A 83 2.33 26.12 34.33
CA GLU A 83 2.68 26.09 35.76
C GLU A 83 3.94 26.92 36.08
N ASN A 84 4.53 27.62 35.10
CA ASN A 84 5.77 28.40 35.19
C ASN A 84 7.02 27.57 35.55
N GLU A 85 6.96 26.25 35.54
CA GLU A 85 8.10 25.37 35.84
C GLU A 85 9.25 25.52 34.85
N VAL A 86 8.94 25.67 33.54
CA VAL A 86 9.97 25.95 32.53
C VAL A 86 10.69 27.26 32.84
N THR A 87 9.97 28.29 33.32
CA THR A 87 10.57 29.57 33.66
C THR A 87 11.43 29.43 34.94
N ALA A 88 10.96 28.71 35.94
CA ALA A 88 11.71 28.42 37.15
C ALA A 88 13.00 27.63 36.86
N MET A 89 12.93 26.60 36.03
CA MET A 89 14.10 25.84 35.60
C MET A 89 15.10 26.69 34.82
N LYS A 90 14.65 27.60 33.95
CA LYS A 90 15.53 28.55 33.24
C LYS A 90 16.17 29.54 34.23
N ALA A 91 15.46 30.02 35.23
CA ALA A 91 16.00 30.93 36.25
C ALA A 91 17.10 30.28 37.09
N THR A 92 17.10 28.96 37.25
CA THR A 92 18.18 28.19 37.90
C THR A 92 19.33 27.85 36.95
N GLY A 93 19.32 28.34 35.68
CA GLY A 93 20.37 28.13 34.72
C GLY A 93 20.24 26.84 33.90
N ILE A 94 19.11 26.11 34.00
CA ILE A 94 18.88 24.90 33.18
C ILE A 94 18.50 25.33 31.78
N SER A 95 19.30 24.88 30.79
CA SER A 95 19.02 25.19 29.38
C SER A 95 17.82 24.43 28.84
N LEU A 96 17.12 25.01 27.86
CA LEU A 96 16.00 24.35 27.19
C LEU A 96 16.40 23.00 26.55
N TYR A 97 17.60 22.94 25.95
CA TYR A 97 18.15 21.69 25.41
C TYR A 97 18.19 20.59 26.48
N ARG A 98 18.63 20.92 27.70
CA ARG A 98 18.71 19.96 28.80
C ARG A 98 17.35 19.42 29.22
N MET A 99 16.31 20.25 29.12
CA MET A 99 14.91 19.84 29.42
C MET A 99 14.35 18.92 28.33
N ILE A 100 14.69 19.16 27.05
CA ILE A 100 14.17 18.37 25.93
C ILE A 100 14.92 17.02 25.80
N THR A 101 16.21 16.97 26.15
CA THR A 101 17.06 15.78 25.97
C THR A 101 16.45 14.47 26.48
N PRO A 102 15.89 14.35 27.70
CA PRO A 102 15.35 13.07 28.16
C PRO A 102 14.19 12.59 27.31
N VAL A 103 13.35 13.50 26.80
CA VAL A 103 12.22 13.16 25.92
C VAL A 103 12.72 12.78 24.52
N LEU A 104 13.76 13.45 24.02
CA LEU A 104 14.40 13.06 22.75
C LEU A 104 15.03 11.67 22.82
N VAL A 105 15.70 11.33 23.92
CA VAL A 105 16.25 9.99 24.12
C VAL A 105 15.13 8.96 24.14
N ALA A 106 14.04 9.23 24.87
CA ALA A 106 12.87 8.35 24.91
C ALA A 106 12.24 8.19 23.52
N ALA A 107 12.09 9.28 22.77
CA ALA A 107 11.56 9.25 21.39
C ALA A 107 12.50 8.51 20.43
N ALA A 108 13.81 8.63 20.59
CA ALA A 108 14.78 7.88 19.79
C ALA A 108 14.71 6.38 20.08
N LEU A 109 14.61 5.99 21.37
CA LEU A 109 14.42 4.60 21.76
C LEU A 109 13.10 4.03 21.22
N LEU A 110 12.02 4.82 21.29
CA LEU A 110 10.73 4.46 20.71
C LEU A 110 10.83 4.28 19.20
N GLY A 111 11.54 5.20 18.51
CA GLY A 111 11.80 5.11 17.07
C GLY A 111 12.59 3.87 16.70
N VAL A 112 13.65 3.53 17.44
CA VAL A 112 14.41 2.28 17.23
C VAL A 112 13.50 1.06 17.42
N GLY A 113 12.71 1.02 18.50
CA GLY A 113 11.73 -0.05 18.73
C GLY A 113 10.73 -0.18 17.58
N LEU A 114 10.30 0.96 17.02
CA LEU A 114 9.38 0.98 15.90
C LEU A 114 10.03 0.52 14.58
N VAL A 115 11.33 0.75 14.37
CA VAL A 115 12.09 0.17 13.24
C VAL A 115 12.10 -1.35 13.33
N PHE A 116 12.38 -1.93 14.50
CA PHE A 116 12.28 -3.38 14.71
C PHE A 116 10.86 -3.88 14.45
N TYR A 117 9.87 -3.20 15.00
CA TYR A 117 8.47 -3.55 14.78
C TYR A 117 8.09 -3.60 13.29
N GLN A 118 8.49 -2.58 12.52
CA GLN A 118 8.18 -2.48 11.08
C GLN A 118 8.95 -3.50 10.21
N ASN A 119 10.10 -4.01 10.69
CA ASN A 119 10.89 -4.97 9.92
C ASN A 119 10.59 -6.43 10.26
N ASP A 120 10.27 -6.73 11.52
CA ASP A 120 10.15 -8.11 11.98
C ASP A 120 8.69 -8.51 12.28
N VAL A 121 7.92 -7.64 12.93
CA VAL A 121 6.56 -7.96 13.36
C VAL A 121 5.52 -7.63 12.29
N LEU A 122 5.58 -6.42 11.76
CA LEU A 122 4.58 -5.92 10.82
C LEU A 122 4.49 -6.73 9.51
N PRO A 123 5.61 -7.14 8.86
CA PRO A 123 5.53 -7.93 7.63
C PRO A 123 4.83 -9.27 7.83
N GLU A 124 5.09 -9.93 8.94
CA GLU A 124 4.48 -11.22 9.26
C GLU A 124 2.98 -11.08 9.58
N SER A 125 2.60 -10.01 10.31
CA SER A 125 1.20 -9.68 10.58
C SER A 125 0.44 -9.37 9.29
N ASN A 126 1.04 -8.59 8.39
CA ASN A 126 0.44 -8.28 7.10
C ASN A 126 0.30 -9.53 6.23
N HIS A 127 1.30 -10.42 6.21
CA HIS A 127 1.24 -11.66 5.45
C HIS A 127 0.09 -12.56 5.94
N LYS A 128 -0.05 -12.72 7.27
CA LYS A 128 -1.16 -13.45 7.87
C LYS A 128 -2.50 -12.81 7.56
N LEU A 129 -2.60 -11.49 7.66
CA LEU A 129 -3.82 -10.74 7.35
C LEU A 129 -4.26 -10.95 5.89
N VAL A 130 -3.34 -10.81 4.94
CA VAL A 130 -3.66 -11.00 3.51
C VAL A 130 -4.09 -12.44 3.23
N ASN A 131 -3.39 -13.43 3.80
CA ASN A 131 -3.80 -14.84 3.67
C ASN A 131 -5.19 -15.07 4.24
N LEU A 132 -5.47 -14.57 5.45
CA LEU A 132 -6.77 -14.69 6.10
C LEU A 132 -7.88 -14.01 5.28
N MET A 133 -7.61 -12.83 4.69
CA MET A 133 -8.56 -12.15 3.83
C MET A 133 -8.88 -12.93 2.54
N LEU A 134 -7.85 -13.57 1.94
CA LEU A 134 -8.04 -14.43 0.78
C LEU A 134 -8.86 -15.68 1.16
N ASP A 135 -8.60 -16.25 2.33
CA ASP A 135 -9.32 -17.43 2.81
C ASP A 135 -10.79 -17.10 3.14
N ILE A 136 -11.05 -15.92 3.74
CA ILE A 136 -12.42 -15.41 3.93
C ILE A 136 -13.12 -15.17 2.57
N GLY A 137 -12.39 -14.67 1.56
CA GLY A 137 -12.92 -14.51 0.22
C GLY A 137 -13.39 -15.84 -0.38
N LYS A 138 -12.63 -16.91 -0.19
CA LYS A 138 -13.00 -18.26 -0.66
C LYS A 138 -14.19 -18.86 0.08
N MET A 139 -14.38 -18.53 1.37
CA MET A 139 -15.48 -19.06 2.18
C MET A 139 -16.87 -18.63 1.69
N THR A 140 -16.98 -17.54 0.94
CA THR A 140 -18.28 -16.98 0.53
C THR A 140 -18.29 -16.54 -0.93
N PRO A 141 -18.21 -17.50 -1.88
CA PRO A 141 -18.16 -17.16 -3.31
C PRO A 141 -19.38 -16.38 -3.79
N THR A 142 -20.54 -16.57 -3.14
CA THR A 142 -21.78 -15.81 -3.43
C THR A 142 -21.65 -14.30 -3.25
N LEU A 143 -20.72 -13.85 -2.41
CA LEU A 143 -20.50 -12.43 -2.09
C LEU A 143 -19.46 -11.75 -2.97
N GLU A 144 -18.56 -12.51 -3.59
CA GLU A 144 -17.64 -11.98 -4.59
C GLU A 144 -18.31 -11.71 -5.95
N ILE A 145 -19.51 -12.26 -6.18
CA ILE A 145 -20.29 -11.99 -7.38
C ILE A 145 -20.98 -10.63 -7.22
N LYS A 146 -20.32 -9.59 -7.73
CA LYS A 146 -20.81 -8.21 -7.75
C LYS A 146 -21.64 -7.95 -9.01
N GLU A 147 -22.63 -7.05 -8.88
CA GLU A 147 -23.42 -6.61 -10.02
C GLU A 147 -22.58 -5.96 -11.11
N ASN A 148 -22.86 -6.30 -12.36
CA ASN A 148 -22.21 -5.77 -13.57
C ASN A 148 -20.69 -5.98 -13.66
N ILE A 149 -20.13 -6.94 -12.93
CA ILE A 149 -18.71 -7.29 -12.96
C ILE A 149 -18.54 -8.77 -13.23
N PHE A 150 -17.62 -9.12 -14.13
CA PHE A 150 -17.22 -10.50 -14.33
C PHE A 150 -16.44 -11.00 -13.10
N SER A 151 -17.01 -11.95 -12.39
CA SER A 151 -16.39 -12.61 -11.24
C SER A 151 -15.84 -13.97 -11.67
N SER A 152 -14.55 -14.21 -11.38
CA SER A 152 -13.89 -15.51 -11.53
C SER A 152 -13.52 -16.10 -10.16
N ALA A 153 -14.33 -15.82 -9.15
CA ALA A 153 -14.14 -16.27 -7.77
C ALA A 153 -14.19 -17.80 -7.61
N ILE A 154 -14.77 -18.49 -8.58
CA ILE A 154 -14.93 -19.94 -8.59
C ILE A 154 -14.07 -20.52 -9.71
N ASP A 155 -13.20 -21.48 -9.39
CA ASP A 155 -12.29 -22.06 -10.35
C ASP A 155 -13.05 -22.77 -11.49
N GLY A 156 -12.70 -22.44 -12.72
CA GLY A 156 -13.38 -22.95 -13.91
C GLY A 156 -14.68 -22.23 -14.31
N TYR A 157 -15.11 -21.21 -13.56
CA TYR A 157 -16.31 -20.45 -13.87
C TYR A 157 -16.04 -18.94 -13.89
N THR A 158 -16.58 -18.25 -14.89
CA THR A 158 -16.65 -16.78 -14.93
C THR A 158 -18.11 -16.38 -14.97
N ILE A 159 -18.57 -15.64 -13.97
CA ILE A 159 -19.97 -15.32 -13.75
C ILE A 159 -20.19 -13.82 -13.84
N LEU A 160 -21.18 -13.40 -14.61
CA LEU A 160 -21.67 -12.05 -14.68
C LEU A 160 -23.15 -12.05 -14.26
N VAL A 161 -23.50 -11.22 -13.28
CA VAL A 161 -24.88 -10.98 -12.84
C VAL A 161 -25.14 -9.49 -12.97
N ARG A 162 -26.23 -9.09 -13.64
CA ARG A 162 -26.54 -7.67 -13.79
C ARG A 162 -27.26 -7.09 -12.59
N GLU A 163 -28.23 -7.82 -12.04
CA GLU A 163 -28.95 -7.43 -10.83
C GLU A 163 -28.93 -8.58 -9.83
N LYS A 164 -28.62 -8.28 -8.58
CA LYS A 164 -28.53 -9.24 -7.49
C LYS A 164 -29.22 -8.70 -6.24
N ASN A 165 -30.13 -9.47 -5.66
CA ASN A 165 -30.68 -9.17 -4.36
C ASN A 165 -29.98 -10.01 -3.27
N ASP A 166 -29.12 -9.38 -2.48
CA ASP A 166 -28.34 -10.06 -1.45
C ASP A 166 -29.17 -10.71 -0.33
N ARG A 167 -30.43 -10.27 -0.14
CA ARG A 167 -31.31 -10.83 0.91
C ARG A 167 -32.08 -12.07 0.45
N THR A 168 -32.53 -12.10 -0.79
CA THR A 168 -33.37 -13.21 -1.33
C THR A 168 -32.56 -14.18 -2.16
N GLY A 169 -31.33 -13.84 -2.55
CA GLY A 169 -30.50 -14.61 -3.48
C GLY A 169 -30.99 -14.55 -4.91
N GLU A 170 -31.98 -13.71 -5.23
CA GLU A 170 -32.49 -13.56 -6.60
C GLU A 170 -31.50 -12.83 -7.48
N ILE A 171 -31.32 -13.34 -8.69
CA ILE A 171 -30.39 -12.81 -9.69
C ILE A 171 -31.12 -12.65 -11.03
N ARG A 172 -30.74 -11.62 -11.79
CA ARG A 172 -31.30 -11.35 -13.12
C ARG A 172 -30.21 -11.10 -14.13
N ASP A 173 -30.51 -11.45 -15.39
CA ASP A 173 -29.63 -11.31 -16.53
C ASP A 173 -28.24 -11.91 -16.25
N VAL A 174 -28.23 -13.22 -16.07
CA VAL A 174 -27.09 -14.02 -15.62
C VAL A 174 -26.36 -14.62 -16.81
N GLN A 175 -25.04 -14.47 -16.83
CA GLN A 175 -24.19 -15.14 -17.80
C GLN A 175 -23.09 -15.93 -17.06
N ILE A 176 -23.03 -17.22 -17.29
CA ILE A 176 -22.06 -18.12 -16.68
C ILE A 176 -21.21 -18.75 -17.80
N PHE A 177 -19.92 -18.52 -17.76
CA PHE A 177 -18.94 -19.13 -18.65
C PHE A 177 -18.22 -20.25 -17.89
N GLN A 178 -18.46 -21.49 -18.30
CA GLN A 178 -17.78 -22.65 -17.75
C GLN A 178 -16.59 -23.01 -18.61
N THR A 179 -15.36 -22.87 -18.10
CA THR A 179 -14.11 -23.17 -18.79
C THR A 179 -13.58 -24.53 -18.35
N LYS A 180 -13.57 -25.52 -19.24
CA LYS A 180 -12.89 -26.80 -19.02
C LYS A 180 -11.55 -26.81 -19.74
N LYS A 181 -10.50 -27.36 -19.11
CA LYS A 181 -9.16 -27.43 -19.71
C LYS A 181 -9.22 -28.13 -21.09
N GLY A 182 -8.84 -27.40 -22.14
CA GLY A 182 -8.76 -27.93 -23.51
C GLY A 182 -10.07 -27.88 -24.31
N MET A 183 -11.15 -27.32 -23.79
CA MET A 183 -12.43 -27.14 -24.48
C MET A 183 -12.80 -25.67 -24.62
N ILE A 184 -13.68 -25.35 -25.57
CA ILE A 184 -14.29 -24.02 -25.68
C ILE A 184 -15.24 -23.84 -24.46
N PRO A 185 -15.28 -22.65 -23.86
CA PRO A 185 -16.16 -22.39 -22.74
C PRO A 185 -17.63 -22.63 -23.10
N THR A 186 -18.34 -23.39 -22.27
CA THR A 186 -19.80 -23.46 -22.33
C THR A 186 -20.37 -22.18 -21.75
N THR A 187 -21.27 -21.53 -22.49
CA THR A 187 -21.92 -20.29 -22.04
C THR A 187 -23.37 -20.57 -21.68
N ILE A 188 -23.76 -20.23 -20.46
CA ILE A 188 -25.14 -20.33 -19.96
C ILE A 188 -25.64 -18.92 -19.79
N ILE A 189 -26.81 -18.60 -20.38
CA ILE A 189 -27.46 -17.29 -20.28
C ILE A 189 -28.86 -17.52 -19.73
N ALA A 190 -29.28 -16.78 -18.71
CA ALA A 190 -30.61 -16.87 -18.14
C ALA A 190 -31.17 -15.48 -17.80
N GLU A 191 -32.48 -15.29 -18.01
CA GLU A 191 -33.15 -14.04 -17.69
C GLU A 191 -33.30 -13.83 -16.19
N ARG A 192 -33.58 -14.93 -15.46
CA ARG A 192 -33.83 -14.92 -14.02
C ARG A 192 -33.22 -16.15 -13.38
N GLY A 193 -33.01 -16.06 -12.07
CA GLY A 193 -32.58 -17.21 -11.29
C GLY A 193 -32.48 -16.91 -9.82
N ARG A 194 -32.09 -17.92 -9.08
CA ARG A 194 -31.77 -17.81 -7.66
C ARG A 194 -30.42 -18.47 -7.41
N MET A 195 -29.60 -17.82 -6.63
CA MET A 195 -28.29 -18.30 -6.24
C MET A 195 -28.27 -18.47 -4.72
N TYR A 196 -27.96 -19.65 -4.25
CA TYR A 196 -27.82 -19.92 -2.84
C TYR A 196 -26.82 -21.07 -2.59
N PHE A 197 -26.29 -21.08 -1.39
CA PHE A 197 -25.34 -22.10 -0.97
C PHE A 197 -26.03 -23.15 -0.11
N ILE A 198 -25.80 -24.43 -0.40
CA ILE A 198 -26.29 -25.57 0.40
C ILE A 198 -25.18 -26.04 1.30
N GLU A 199 -25.31 -25.76 2.60
CA GLU A 199 -24.25 -26.05 3.59
C GLU A 199 -23.98 -27.57 3.74
N GLU A 200 -25.03 -28.38 3.73
CA GLU A 200 -24.94 -29.83 3.93
C GLU A 200 -24.19 -30.53 2.78
N GLU A 201 -24.31 -30.03 1.58
CA GLU A 201 -23.70 -30.62 0.38
C GLU A 201 -22.41 -29.91 -0.06
N ASN A 202 -22.06 -28.79 0.57
CA ASN A 202 -20.96 -27.89 0.18
C ASN A 202 -21.00 -27.46 -1.30
N VAL A 203 -22.21 -27.09 -1.75
CA VAL A 203 -22.52 -26.80 -3.17
C VAL A 203 -23.10 -25.41 -3.31
N LEU A 204 -22.53 -24.62 -4.22
CA LEU A 204 -23.18 -23.41 -4.71
C LEU A 204 -24.17 -23.77 -5.82
N ARG A 205 -25.46 -23.57 -5.55
CA ARG A 205 -26.53 -23.87 -6.48
C ARG A 205 -27.06 -22.61 -7.15
N PHE A 206 -27.10 -22.68 -8.49
CA PHE A 206 -27.81 -21.72 -9.33
C PHE A 206 -29.06 -22.41 -9.89
N GLU A 207 -30.22 -21.92 -9.53
CA GLU A 207 -31.48 -22.27 -10.16
C GLU A 207 -31.81 -21.18 -11.17
N LEU A 208 -31.68 -21.52 -12.45
CA LEU A 208 -31.83 -20.58 -13.55
C LEU A 208 -33.16 -20.84 -14.27
N GLU A 209 -33.83 -19.77 -14.65
CA GLU A 209 -35.12 -19.78 -15.34
C GLU A 209 -35.01 -19.02 -16.66
N ASP A 210 -35.71 -19.53 -17.68
CA ASP A 210 -35.84 -18.93 -18.99
C ASP A 210 -34.51 -18.57 -19.63
N GLY A 211 -33.76 -19.59 -20.08
CA GLY A 211 -32.42 -19.39 -20.59
C GLY A 211 -31.99 -20.29 -21.74
N GLU A 212 -30.71 -20.13 -22.08
CA GLU A 212 -30.08 -20.85 -23.19
C GLU A 212 -28.68 -21.30 -22.80
N ILE A 213 -28.29 -22.50 -23.25
CA ILE A 213 -26.95 -23.05 -23.13
C ILE A 213 -26.31 -23.09 -24.50
N HIS A 214 -25.14 -22.51 -24.64
CA HIS A 214 -24.35 -22.52 -25.85
C HIS A 214 -23.10 -23.38 -25.66
N GLU A 215 -23.00 -24.46 -26.42
CA GLU A 215 -21.89 -25.42 -26.32
C GLU A 215 -21.26 -25.63 -27.69
N MET A 216 -19.97 -25.79 -27.70
CA MET A 216 -19.19 -26.19 -28.90
C MET A 216 -18.28 -27.37 -28.54
N PRO A 217 -18.73 -28.62 -28.67
CA PRO A 217 -17.98 -29.81 -28.27
C PRO A 217 -16.66 -29.97 -28.98
N ASP A 218 -16.57 -29.65 -30.29
CA ASP A 218 -15.33 -29.69 -31.05
C ASP A 218 -14.90 -28.28 -31.49
N PRO A 219 -13.74 -27.78 -31.00
CA PRO A 219 -13.21 -26.46 -31.39
C PRO A 219 -12.87 -26.33 -32.88
N LYS A 220 -12.72 -27.44 -33.57
CA LYS A 220 -12.31 -27.49 -35.00
C LYS A 220 -13.48 -27.56 -35.98
N ASP A 221 -14.66 -27.89 -35.45
CA ASP A 221 -15.85 -28.08 -36.29
C ASP A 221 -16.99 -27.17 -35.80
N ILE A 222 -17.22 -26.07 -36.52
CA ILE A 222 -18.27 -25.08 -36.23
C ILE A 222 -19.67 -25.69 -36.36
N GLU A 223 -19.84 -26.75 -37.12
CA GLU A 223 -21.11 -27.43 -37.28
C GLU A 223 -21.55 -28.19 -36.02
N THR A 224 -20.64 -28.38 -35.05
CA THR A 224 -20.96 -28.98 -33.74
C THR A 224 -21.58 -28.02 -32.72
N TYR A 225 -21.74 -26.74 -33.07
CA TYR A 225 -22.38 -25.78 -32.21
C TYR A 225 -23.80 -26.16 -31.83
N ARG A 226 -24.09 -26.24 -30.53
CA ARG A 226 -25.39 -26.61 -30.00
C ARG A 226 -25.93 -25.46 -29.15
N ARG A 227 -27.18 -25.08 -29.41
CA ARG A 227 -27.96 -24.13 -28.59
C ARG A 227 -29.13 -24.90 -27.99
N THR A 228 -29.16 -25.00 -26.66
CA THR A 228 -30.23 -25.68 -25.92
C THR A 228 -31.00 -24.64 -25.12
N LYS A 229 -32.33 -24.55 -25.35
CA LYS A 229 -33.24 -23.70 -24.55
C LYS A 229 -33.74 -24.48 -23.35
N PHE A 230 -33.84 -23.83 -22.20
CA PHE A 230 -34.39 -24.42 -20.99
C PHE A 230 -35.37 -23.46 -20.31
N SER A 231 -36.44 -24.01 -19.72
CA SER A 231 -37.34 -23.27 -18.82
C SER A 231 -36.80 -23.25 -17.40
N HIS A 232 -36.21 -24.35 -16.96
CA HIS A 232 -35.52 -24.47 -15.67
C HIS A 232 -34.20 -25.22 -15.85
N TYR A 233 -33.14 -24.72 -15.25
CA TYR A 233 -31.81 -25.35 -15.24
C TYR A 233 -31.15 -25.17 -13.90
N THR A 234 -30.71 -26.27 -13.29
CA THR A 234 -30.00 -26.24 -12.02
C THR A 234 -28.50 -26.54 -12.26
N LEU A 235 -27.68 -25.55 -11.97
CA LEU A 235 -26.22 -25.71 -11.98
C LEU A 235 -25.72 -25.84 -10.54
N ASN A 236 -25.12 -26.98 -10.27
CA ASN A 236 -24.46 -27.25 -8.98
C ASN A 236 -22.95 -27.13 -9.19
N ILE A 237 -22.34 -26.19 -8.49
CA ILE A 237 -20.90 -26.02 -8.48
C ILE A 237 -20.39 -26.64 -7.18
N GLN A 238 -19.72 -27.80 -7.30
CA GLN A 238 -19.05 -28.49 -6.19
C GLN A 238 -17.67 -27.86 -5.97
N ASP A 239 -17.05 -28.14 -4.83
CA ASP A 239 -15.75 -27.62 -4.41
C ASP A 239 -15.73 -26.13 -3.98
N THR A 240 -16.84 -25.60 -3.52
CA THR A 240 -16.84 -24.37 -2.76
C THR A 240 -16.52 -24.68 -1.30
N GLU A 241 -15.24 -24.94 -1.00
CA GLU A 241 -14.82 -25.24 0.37
C GLU A 241 -15.16 -24.08 1.32
N ARG A 242 -16.09 -24.32 2.25
CA ARG A 242 -16.45 -23.36 3.32
C ARG A 242 -15.58 -23.46 4.57
N GLY A 243 -14.74 -24.48 4.65
CA GLY A 243 -13.74 -24.58 5.72
C GLY A 243 -12.69 -23.49 5.53
N LEU A 244 -12.35 -22.79 6.61
CA LEU A 244 -11.19 -21.91 6.61
C LEU A 244 -9.93 -22.76 6.41
N GLU A 245 -9.64 -23.15 5.17
CA GLU A 245 -8.33 -23.69 4.85
C GLU A 245 -7.32 -22.55 4.89
N ARG A 246 -6.45 -22.56 5.90
CA ARG A 246 -5.39 -21.57 6.02
C ARG A 246 -4.39 -21.75 4.87
N SER A 247 -4.54 -20.94 3.83
CA SER A 247 -3.61 -20.92 2.71
C SER A 247 -2.24 -20.43 3.16
N GLN A 248 -1.19 -21.21 2.86
CA GLN A 248 0.18 -20.75 3.00
C GLN A 248 0.70 -20.30 1.64
N ARG A 249 0.49 -19.03 1.33
CA ARG A 249 1.01 -18.43 0.10
C ARG A 249 2.52 -18.20 0.24
N SER A 250 3.30 -18.72 -0.69
CA SER A 250 4.76 -18.51 -0.74
C SER A 250 5.14 -17.12 -1.25
N TYR A 251 4.28 -16.48 -2.07
CA TYR A 251 4.51 -15.14 -2.58
C TYR A 251 4.15 -14.09 -1.54
N ARG A 252 5.05 -13.12 -1.31
CA ARG A 252 4.84 -11.99 -0.41
C ARG A 252 4.76 -10.69 -1.21
N GLY A 253 3.78 -9.87 -0.90
CA GLY A 253 3.68 -8.50 -1.42
C GLY A 253 4.71 -7.55 -0.80
N ASP A 254 4.82 -6.35 -1.32
CA ASP A 254 5.76 -5.32 -0.85
C ASP A 254 5.63 -5.02 0.65
N ARG A 255 4.41 -4.90 1.18
CA ARG A 255 4.13 -4.65 2.60
C ARG A 255 4.28 -5.87 3.51
N GLU A 256 4.46 -7.05 2.93
CA GLU A 256 4.64 -8.32 3.64
C GLU A 256 6.12 -8.73 3.76
N MET A 257 7.03 -7.87 3.32
CA MET A 257 8.48 -8.10 3.31
C MET A 257 9.20 -7.23 4.32
N SER A 258 10.27 -7.76 4.91
CA SER A 258 11.24 -6.95 5.67
C SER A 258 12.09 -6.10 4.72
N ALA A 259 12.77 -5.08 5.24
CA ALA A 259 13.69 -4.29 4.43
C ALA A 259 14.86 -5.13 3.86
N ALA A 260 15.28 -6.19 4.56
CA ALA A 260 16.29 -7.13 4.07
C ALA A 260 15.74 -7.92 2.86
N MET A 261 14.57 -8.55 2.99
CA MET A 261 13.91 -9.28 1.90
C MET A 261 13.67 -8.40 0.66
N MET A 262 13.28 -7.14 0.87
CA MET A 262 13.09 -6.20 -0.25
C MET A 262 14.43 -5.88 -0.95
N ARG A 263 15.53 -5.72 -0.20
CA ARG A 263 16.86 -5.50 -0.80
C ARG A 263 17.33 -6.69 -1.62
N ASP A 264 17.10 -7.92 -1.12
CA ASP A 264 17.42 -9.14 -1.85
C ASP A 264 16.58 -9.20 -3.15
N ARG A 265 15.30 -8.85 -3.07
CA ARG A 265 14.43 -8.80 -4.24
C ARG A 265 14.84 -7.73 -5.25
N ILE A 266 15.26 -6.55 -4.78
CA ILE A 266 15.83 -5.50 -5.65
C ILE A 266 17.08 -6.02 -6.35
N ALA A 267 17.98 -6.73 -5.67
CA ALA A 267 19.20 -7.29 -6.27
C ALA A 267 18.86 -8.32 -7.36
N GLU A 268 17.85 -9.19 -7.12
CA GLU A 268 17.35 -10.12 -8.14
C GLU A 268 16.79 -9.38 -9.38
N LEU A 269 15.96 -8.36 -9.16
CA LEU A 269 15.38 -7.57 -10.26
C LEU A 269 16.45 -6.79 -11.04
N GLN A 270 17.48 -6.27 -10.35
CA GLN A 270 18.61 -5.61 -10.99
C GLN A 270 19.41 -6.59 -11.86
N ALA A 271 19.69 -7.79 -11.36
CA ALA A 271 20.35 -8.83 -12.14
C ALA A 271 19.55 -9.23 -13.39
N GLU A 272 18.21 -9.30 -13.27
CA GLU A 272 17.32 -9.55 -14.40
C GLU A 272 17.37 -8.41 -15.44
N ILE A 273 17.38 -7.14 -14.99
CA ILE A 273 17.52 -5.97 -15.87
C ILE A 273 18.87 -5.99 -16.59
N ASP A 274 19.95 -6.32 -15.89
CA ASP A 274 21.29 -6.40 -16.47
C ASP A 274 21.39 -7.52 -17.49
N GLY A 275 20.68 -8.65 -17.26
CA GLY A 275 20.50 -9.71 -18.26
C GLY A 275 19.84 -9.17 -19.54
N TYR A 276 18.67 -8.50 -19.42
CA TYR A 276 17.98 -7.92 -20.57
C TYR A 276 18.81 -6.85 -21.30
N ARG A 277 19.55 -6.03 -20.57
CA ARG A 277 20.47 -5.03 -21.17
C ARG A 277 21.61 -5.73 -21.94
N GLY A 278 22.15 -6.82 -21.37
CA GLY A 278 23.15 -7.67 -22.04
C GLY A 278 22.64 -8.26 -23.35
N ASP A 279 21.42 -8.81 -23.32
CA ASP A 279 20.77 -9.36 -24.51
C ASP A 279 20.51 -8.30 -25.59
N MET A 280 20.05 -7.11 -25.18
CA MET A 280 19.88 -5.98 -26.11
C MET A 280 21.20 -5.57 -26.75
N HIS A 281 22.29 -5.49 -25.96
CA HIS A 281 23.60 -5.14 -26.47
C HIS A 281 24.15 -6.20 -27.43
N ALA A 282 24.01 -7.47 -27.07
CA ALA A 282 24.43 -8.60 -27.93
C ALA A 282 23.66 -8.67 -29.24
N ASN A 283 22.34 -8.40 -29.21
CA ASN A 283 21.51 -8.33 -30.42
C ASN A 283 21.93 -7.14 -31.31
N ALA A 284 22.09 -5.94 -30.73
CA ALA A 284 22.55 -4.77 -31.48
C ALA A 284 23.92 -4.99 -32.15
N MET A 285 24.84 -5.64 -31.44
CA MET A 285 26.17 -5.95 -31.99
C MET A 285 26.11 -6.96 -33.11
N ARG A 286 25.24 -7.99 -33.02
CA ARG A 286 25.01 -8.98 -34.09
C ARG A 286 24.41 -8.32 -35.32
N ASP A 287 23.46 -7.44 -35.18
CA ASP A 287 22.82 -6.72 -36.28
C ASP A 287 23.80 -5.79 -36.96
N MET A 288 24.63 -5.10 -36.18
CA MET A 288 25.69 -4.26 -36.74
C MET A 288 26.76 -5.05 -37.48
N ALA A 289 27.17 -6.23 -36.97
CA ALA A 289 28.07 -7.14 -37.64
C ALA A 289 27.49 -7.68 -38.95
N GLY A 290 26.20 -8.05 -38.93
CA GLY A 290 25.46 -8.49 -40.12
C GLY A 290 25.31 -7.40 -41.19
N ALA A 291 25.13 -6.13 -40.75
CA ALA A 291 25.10 -5.00 -41.69
C ALA A 291 26.49 -4.69 -42.28
N LEU A 292 27.55 -4.69 -41.45
CA LEU A 292 28.93 -4.51 -41.90
C LEU A 292 29.40 -5.60 -42.84
N SER A 293 29.08 -6.85 -42.60
CA SER A 293 29.43 -7.97 -43.49
C SER A 293 28.80 -7.88 -44.90
N ARG A 294 27.63 -7.23 -44.99
CA ARG A 294 26.98 -6.95 -46.30
C ARG A 294 27.62 -5.81 -47.07
N VAL A 295 28.16 -4.81 -46.33
CA VAL A 295 28.78 -3.60 -46.92
C VAL A 295 30.28 -3.82 -47.21
N MET A 296 30.96 -4.66 -46.42
CA MET A 296 32.40 -4.95 -46.52
C MET A 296 32.64 -6.47 -46.46
N PRO A 297 32.55 -7.22 -47.55
CA PRO A 297 32.68 -8.67 -47.55
C PRO A 297 34.04 -9.21 -47.06
N GLY A 298 35.09 -8.38 -46.95
CA GLY A 298 36.43 -8.76 -46.45
C GLY A 298 36.56 -8.77 -44.91
N LEU A 299 35.60 -8.29 -44.15
CA LEU A 299 35.64 -8.22 -42.67
C LEU A 299 34.99 -9.43 -41.97
N SER A 300 34.90 -10.58 -42.66
CA SER A 300 34.27 -11.81 -42.15
C SER A 300 34.95 -12.50 -40.96
N ALA A 301 36.04 -11.91 -40.39
CA ALA A 301 36.76 -12.46 -39.25
C ALA A 301 36.22 -12.04 -37.89
N TRP A 302 35.24 -11.12 -37.81
CA TRP A 302 34.67 -10.69 -36.53
C TRP A 302 33.53 -11.62 -36.11
N LYS A 303 33.78 -12.44 -35.07
CA LYS A 303 32.76 -13.31 -34.48
C LYS A 303 31.95 -12.50 -33.47
N ALA A 304 30.63 -12.38 -33.69
CA ALA A 304 29.71 -11.84 -32.70
C ALA A 304 29.74 -12.67 -31.41
N PRO A 305 29.49 -12.07 -30.24
CA PRO A 305 29.41 -12.78 -28.96
C PRO A 305 28.39 -13.94 -29.05
N ALA A 306 28.73 -15.07 -28.42
CA ALA A 306 27.87 -16.24 -28.38
C ALA A 306 26.52 -15.92 -27.73
N GLU A 307 25.46 -16.55 -28.20
CA GLU A 307 24.10 -16.41 -27.71
C GLU A 307 24.03 -16.89 -26.26
N GLN A 308 23.90 -15.97 -25.29
CA GLN A 308 23.43 -16.33 -23.95
C GLN A 308 21.90 -16.42 -24.08
N THR A 309 21.43 -17.62 -24.38
CA THR A 309 20.02 -17.94 -24.50
C THR A 309 19.33 -17.93 -23.14
N GLY A 310 19.12 -16.76 -22.58
CA GLY A 310 18.02 -16.52 -21.68
C GLY A 310 16.77 -16.33 -22.53
N SER A 311 16.03 -17.37 -22.82
CA SER A 311 14.76 -17.27 -23.53
C SER A 311 13.79 -16.49 -22.66
N VAL A 312 13.59 -15.22 -23.02
CA VAL A 312 12.54 -14.37 -22.43
C VAL A 312 11.20 -15.03 -22.74
N PRO A 313 10.38 -15.39 -21.74
CA PRO A 313 9.07 -15.94 -22.01
C PRO A 313 8.19 -14.88 -22.67
N GLU A 314 8.00 -15.00 -23.98
CA GLU A 314 7.19 -14.11 -24.81
C GLU A 314 5.71 -14.50 -24.63
N SER A 315 4.83 -13.53 -24.38
CA SER A 315 3.40 -13.80 -24.32
C SER A 315 2.86 -14.22 -25.69
N ALA A 316 1.81 -15.03 -25.72
CA ALA A 316 1.22 -15.51 -26.98
C ALA A 316 0.73 -14.35 -27.88
N SER A 317 0.32 -13.21 -27.30
CA SER A 317 -0.05 -11.99 -28.02
C SER A 317 1.15 -11.30 -28.68
N GLU A 318 2.28 -11.23 -27.99
CA GLU A 318 3.53 -10.65 -28.50
C GLU A 318 4.12 -11.49 -29.61
N ALA A 319 4.12 -12.84 -29.45
CA ALA A 319 4.53 -13.77 -30.51
C ALA A 319 3.66 -13.65 -31.77
N ARG A 320 2.35 -13.38 -31.60
CA ARG A 320 1.42 -13.18 -32.72
C ARG A 320 1.69 -11.86 -33.46
N GLN A 321 1.91 -10.76 -32.72
CA GLN A 321 2.26 -9.46 -33.30
C GLN A 321 3.60 -9.51 -34.03
N ARG A 322 4.61 -10.20 -33.48
CA ARG A 322 5.90 -10.40 -34.13
C ARG A 322 5.77 -11.18 -35.48
N ARG A 323 4.89 -12.18 -35.55
CA ARG A 323 4.63 -12.94 -36.79
C ARG A 323 3.88 -12.13 -37.85
N THR A 324 3.12 -11.10 -37.48
CA THR A 324 2.38 -10.25 -38.41
C THR A 324 3.22 -9.09 -38.96
N ALA A 325 4.38 -8.79 -38.39
CA ALA A 325 5.30 -7.76 -38.89
C ALA A 325 5.86 -8.16 -40.25
N ARG A 326 5.66 -7.30 -41.26
CA ARG A 326 5.98 -7.57 -42.69
C ARG A 326 7.48 -7.49 -42.99
N ASN A 327 8.26 -6.73 -42.22
CA ASN A 327 9.69 -6.46 -42.45
C ASN A 327 10.54 -6.94 -41.26
N PRO A 328 11.75 -7.52 -41.51
CA PRO A 328 12.68 -7.92 -40.43
C PRO A 328 13.08 -6.78 -39.53
N ALA A 329 13.15 -5.55 -40.03
CA ALA A 329 13.42 -4.35 -39.22
C ALA A 329 12.28 -4.03 -38.21
N GLU A 330 11.02 -4.24 -38.63
CA GLU A 330 9.86 -4.07 -37.72
C GLU A 330 9.87 -5.15 -36.64
N GLN A 331 10.26 -6.40 -36.97
CA GLN A 331 10.37 -7.45 -35.95
C GLN A 331 11.43 -7.15 -34.87
N GLN A 332 12.57 -6.61 -35.31
CA GLN A 332 13.63 -6.17 -34.38
C GLN A 332 13.17 -5.02 -33.49
N LEU A 333 12.49 -4.05 -34.08
CA LEU A 333 11.95 -2.89 -33.33
C LEU A 333 10.96 -3.34 -32.26
N TYR A 334 10.06 -4.26 -32.59
CA TYR A 334 9.11 -4.87 -31.64
C TYR A 334 9.81 -5.63 -30.51
N ALA A 335 10.86 -6.39 -30.84
CA ALA A 335 11.63 -7.12 -29.83
C ALA A 335 12.32 -6.15 -28.84
N LEU A 336 12.95 -5.09 -29.35
CA LEU A 336 13.56 -4.05 -28.53
C LEU A 336 12.54 -3.31 -27.67
N GLU A 337 11.39 -2.94 -28.24
CA GLU A 337 10.32 -2.27 -27.50
C GLU A 337 9.78 -3.15 -26.36
N THR A 338 9.60 -4.44 -26.61
CA THR A 338 9.16 -5.40 -25.60
C THR A 338 10.15 -5.52 -24.44
N LEU A 339 11.45 -5.64 -24.75
CA LEU A 339 12.51 -5.68 -23.74
C LEU A 339 12.56 -4.36 -22.93
N MET A 340 12.48 -3.22 -23.62
CA MET A 340 12.45 -1.90 -22.95
C MET A 340 11.24 -1.78 -22.03
N ARG A 341 10.05 -2.19 -22.43
CA ARG A 341 8.84 -2.19 -21.59
C ARG A 341 9.02 -3.07 -20.36
N ARG A 342 9.66 -4.24 -20.49
CA ARG A 342 9.98 -5.11 -19.35
C ARG A 342 10.95 -4.45 -18.38
N ILE A 343 12.06 -3.89 -18.87
CA ILE A 343 13.02 -3.14 -18.04
C ILE A 343 12.30 -2.01 -17.29
N VAL A 344 11.50 -1.21 -17.99
CA VAL A 344 10.71 -0.13 -17.37
C VAL A 344 9.76 -0.65 -16.31
N GLY A 345 9.14 -1.82 -16.53
CA GLY A 345 8.28 -2.47 -15.53
C GLY A 345 9.03 -2.93 -14.28
N LEU A 346 10.21 -3.57 -14.47
CA LEU A 346 11.06 -4.03 -13.37
C LEU A 346 11.63 -2.86 -12.56
N GLU A 347 12.11 -1.81 -13.23
CA GLU A 347 12.55 -0.57 -12.57
C GLU A 347 11.42 0.06 -11.73
N GLY A 348 10.16 0.01 -12.23
CA GLY A 348 9.01 0.45 -11.45
C GLY A 348 8.76 -0.36 -10.18
N GLN A 349 9.03 -1.67 -10.21
CA GLN A 349 8.97 -2.51 -9.02
C GLN A 349 10.09 -2.18 -8.03
N ILE A 350 11.32 -1.96 -8.52
CA ILE A 350 12.45 -1.53 -7.69
C ILE A 350 12.10 -0.23 -6.95
N PHE A 351 11.60 0.79 -7.66
CA PHE A 351 11.18 2.05 -7.04
C PHE A 351 10.15 1.86 -5.92
N LYS A 352 9.15 0.98 -6.11
CA LYS A 352 8.18 0.66 -5.07
C LYS A 352 8.81 0.03 -3.83
N TYR A 353 9.72 -0.92 -4.02
CA TYR A 353 10.45 -1.52 -2.90
C TYR A 353 11.33 -0.50 -2.18
N GLU A 354 12.02 0.38 -2.89
CA GLU A 354 12.82 1.46 -2.29
C GLU A 354 11.97 2.43 -1.48
N VAL A 355 10.79 2.83 -1.99
CA VAL A 355 9.81 3.64 -1.26
C VAL A 355 9.42 2.96 0.06
N GLU A 356 9.04 1.68 0.03
CA GLU A 356 8.66 0.95 1.24
C GLU A 356 9.84 0.77 2.21
N ILE A 357 11.05 0.54 1.72
CA ILE A 357 12.25 0.50 2.56
C ILE A 357 12.45 1.84 3.28
N HIS A 358 12.45 2.96 2.53
CA HIS A 358 12.64 4.28 3.13
C HIS A 358 11.52 4.66 4.10
N LYS A 359 10.29 4.26 3.82
CA LYS A 359 9.12 4.44 4.69
C LYS A 359 9.33 3.79 6.07
N LYS A 360 9.89 2.56 6.12
CA LYS A 360 10.19 1.83 7.36
C LYS A 360 11.18 2.54 8.29
N TYR A 361 11.97 3.45 7.78
CA TYR A 361 12.92 4.25 8.59
C TYR A 361 12.44 5.68 8.79
N SER A 362 11.84 6.30 7.80
CA SER A 362 11.40 7.69 7.82
C SER A 362 10.27 7.92 8.83
N ILE A 363 9.29 7.00 8.90
CA ILE A 363 8.17 7.10 9.83
C ILE A 363 8.63 7.01 11.31
N PRO A 364 9.45 6.01 11.73
CA PRO A 364 9.99 5.99 13.09
C PRO A 364 10.84 7.22 13.44
N PHE A 365 11.59 7.77 12.48
CA PHE A 365 12.39 8.95 12.69
C PHE A 365 11.56 10.19 13.02
N SER A 366 10.31 10.25 12.56
CA SER A 366 9.39 11.35 12.87
C SER A 366 9.11 11.50 14.38
N CYS A 367 9.26 10.44 15.19
CA CYS A 367 9.15 10.54 16.67
C CYS A 367 10.10 11.61 17.24
N ILE A 368 11.34 11.63 16.75
CA ILE A 368 12.36 12.61 17.17
C ILE A 368 11.95 14.02 16.74
N ILE A 369 11.50 14.14 15.48
CA ILE A 369 11.11 15.43 14.90
C ILE A 369 9.90 16.01 15.61
N PHE A 370 8.92 15.19 15.96
CA PHE A 370 7.73 15.64 16.68
C PHE A 370 8.03 16.12 18.10
N VAL A 371 9.04 15.58 18.77
CA VAL A 371 9.53 16.14 20.02
C VAL A 371 10.24 17.47 19.80
N LEU A 372 11.13 17.55 18.79
CA LEU A 372 11.85 18.78 18.47
C LEU A 372 10.92 19.93 18.05
N LEU A 373 9.82 19.61 17.40
CA LEU A 373 8.79 20.57 17.00
C LEU A 373 7.87 20.93 18.15
N GLY A 374 7.38 19.92 18.86
CA GLY A 374 6.36 20.07 19.90
C GLY A 374 6.85 20.86 21.13
N ALA A 375 8.06 20.58 21.61
CA ALA A 375 8.59 21.21 22.81
C ALA A 375 8.71 22.75 22.72
N PRO A 376 9.40 23.33 21.70
CA PRO A 376 9.47 24.79 21.61
C PRO A 376 8.12 25.44 21.29
N LEU A 377 7.27 24.76 20.54
CA LEU A 377 5.94 25.24 20.21
C LEU A 377 5.04 25.32 21.46
N ALA A 378 5.09 24.29 22.32
CA ALA A 378 4.36 24.26 23.58
C ALA A 378 4.79 25.36 24.55
N ILE A 379 6.11 25.54 24.69
CA ILE A 379 6.67 26.57 25.61
C ILE A 379 6.29 27.98 25.13
N ARG A 380 6.25 28.23 23.82
CA ARG A 380 5.85 29.56 23.29
C ARG A 380 4.35 29.80 23.35
N SER A 381 3.54 28.73 23.24
CA SER A 381 2.08 28.84 23.35
C SER A 381 1.58 29.23 24.73
N GLY A 382 2.39 29.01 25.76
CA GLY A 382 2.13 29.42 27.13
C GLY A 382 0.80 28.89 27.69
N ARG A 383 0.04 29.75 28.42
CA ARG A 383 -1.21 29.40 29.14
C ARG A 383 -2.41 28.99 28.25
N LYS A 384 -2.29 28.91 26.95
CA LYS A 384 -3.43 28.63 26.02
C LYS A 384 -3.91 27.18 25.97
N GLY A 385 -3.35 26.30 26.80
CA GLY A 385 -3.92 25.03 27.22
C GLY A 385 -3.99 23.92 26.13
N MET A 386 -4.68 22.87 26.52
CA MET A 386 -4.85 21.61 25.81
C MET A 386 -5.44 21.77 24.37
N THR A 387 -6.38 22.69 24.18
CA THR A 387 -7.03 22.96 22.89
C THR A 387 -6.02 23.39 21.82
N MET A 388 -5.04 24.23 22.19
CA MET A 388 -4.01 24.68 21.25
C MET A 388 -3.02 23.54 20.92
N ALA A 389 -2.71 22.69 21.88
CA ALA A 389 -1.88 21.51 21.68
C ALA A 389 -2.52 20.55 20.66
N ILE A 390 -3.81 20.28 20.80
CA ILE A 390 -4.56 19.42 19.87
C ILE A 390 -4.59 20.04 18.47
N SER A 391 -4.90 21.34 18.35
CA SER A 391 -4.97 22.01 17.05
C SER A 391 -3.63 22.01 16.32
N PHE A 392 -2.53 22.31 17.00
CA PHE A 392 -1.19 22.23 16.40
C PHE A 392 -0.80 20.81 16.02
N SER A 393 -1.15 19.81 16.85
CA SER A 393 -0.88 18.41 16.55
C SER A 393 -1.56 17.98 15.25
N ILE A 394 -2.86 18.27 15.12
CA ILE A 394 -3.63 17.92 13.92
C ILE A 394 -3.04 18.63 12.70
N PHE A 395 -2.73 19.92 12.80
CA PHE A 395 -2.18 20.69 11.70
C PHE A 395 -0.83 20.12 11.20
N PHE A 396 0.14 19.93 12.08
CA PHE A 396 1.46 19.44 11.67
C PHE A 396 1.44 17.98 11.27
N PHE A 397 0.57 17.18 11.90
CA PHE A 397 0.34 15.83 11.45
C PHE A 397 -0.24 15.79 10.02
N LEU A 398 -1.24 16.63 9.74
CA LEU A 398 -1.84 16.70 8.41
C LEU A 398 -0.80 17.14 7.37
N VAL A 399 0.03 18.14 7.67
CA VAL A 399 1.15 18.55 6.82
C VAL A 399 2.09 17.37 6.58
N TYR A 400 2.54 16.67 7.64
CA TYR A 400 3.40 15.50 7.53
C TYR A 400 2.79 14.42 6.62
N TYR A 401 1.53 14.11 6.84
CA TYR A 401 0.81 13.04 6.13
C TYR A 401 0.60 13.37 4.64
N VAL A 402 0.24 14.62 4.32
CA VAL A 402 0.10 15.08 2.94
C VAL A 402 1.43 14.96 2.18
N PHE A 403 2.54 15.37 2.80
CA PHE A 403 3.86 15.23 2.18
C PHE A 403 4.30 13.77 2.08
N LEU A 404 3.97 12.92 3.05
CA LEU A 404 4.29 11.49 3.02
C LEU A 404 3.55 10.78 1.88
N ILE A 405 2.23 10.93 1.80
CA ILE A 405 1.43 10.29 0.74
C ILE A 405 1.70 10.94 -0.62
N GLY A 406 1.82 12.27 -0.66
CA GLY A 406 2.16 12.99 -1.88
C GLY A 406 3.52 12.55 -2.43
N GLY A 407 4.52 12.43 -1.56
CA GLY A 407 5.84 11.89 -1.89
C GLY A 407 5.78 10.46 -2.43
N GLU A 408 5.04 9.56 -1.76
CA GLU A 408 4.82 8.19 -2.22
C GLU A 408 4.25 8.16 -3.63
N LYS A 409 3.19 8.93 -3.91
CA LYS A 409 2.57 9.00 -5.24
C LYS A 409 3.48 9.59 -6.31
N LEU A 410 4.33 10.55 -5.97
CA LEU A 410 5.30 11.12 -6.89
C LEU A 410 6.45 10.15 -7.19
N ALA A 411 6.91 9.40 -6.18
CA ALA A 411 7.91 8.36 -6.37
C ALA A 411 7.37 7.18 -7.18
N ASP A 412 6.14 6.72 -6.93
CA ASP A 412 5.47 5.69 -7.72
C ASP A 412 5.37 6.05 -9.21
N ARG A 413 5.23 7.35 -9.51
CA ARG A 413 5.22 7.89 -10.88
C ARG A 413 6.62 8.19 -11.44
N ARG A 414 7.69 7.89 -10.69
CA ARG A 414 9.09 8.18 -11.03
C ARG A 414 9.40 9.68 -11.24
N LEU A 415 8.61 10.57 -10.65
CA LEU A 415 8.82 12.01 -10.70
C LEU A 415 9.78 12.49 -9.62
N LEU A 416 9.96 11.71 -8.55
CA LEU A 416 10.82 11.98 -7.42
C LEU A 416 11.60 10.70 -7.04
N ASP A 417 12.87 10.90 -6.63
CA ASP A 417 13.67 9.82 -6.07
C ASP A 417 13.04 9.27 -4.78
N PRO A 418 12.94 7.93 -4.58
CA PRO A 418 12.33 7.31 -3.41
C PRO A 418 12.86 7.83 -2.08
N TRP A 419 14.18 8.02 -1.98
CA TRP A 419 14.80 8.57 -0.79
C TRP A 419 14.28 9.98 -0.48
N LEU A 420 14.34 10.87 -1.46
CA LEU A 420 13.90 12.26 -1.28
C LEU A 420 12.40 12.33 -0.96
N ALA A 421 11.59 11.55 -1.67
CA ALA A 421 10.15 11.51 -1.49
C ALA A 421 9.74 11.14 -0.06
N MET A 422 10.39 10.13 0.53
CA MET A 422 10.05 9.63 1.86
C MET A 422 10.68 10.43 3.00
N TRP A 423 11.80 11.13 2.76
CA TRP A 423 12.47 11.95 3.79
C TRP A 423 12.07 13.42 3.74
N LEU A 424 11.43 13.89 2.67
CA LEU A 424 11.00 15.29 2.50
C LEU A 424 10.14 15.81 3.66
N PRO A 425 9.10 15.09 4.14
CA PRO A 425 8.31 15.57 5.30
C PRO A 425 9.16 15.73 6.55
N ASN A 426 10.09 14.80 6.78
CA ASN A 426 11.02 14.86 7.90
C ASN A 426 11.98 16.06 7.80
N MET A 427 12.54 16.31 6.63
CA MET A 427 13.42 17.46 6.40
C MET A 427 12.71 18.79 6.58
N LEU A 428 11.48 18.91 6.05
CA LEU A 428 10.69 20.12 6.16
C LEU A 428 10.36 20.41 7.63
N LEU A 429 9.84 19.42 8.37
CA LEU A 429 9.50 19.62 9.79
C LEU A 429 10.75 19.81 10.66
N LEU A 430 11.87 19.19 10.32
CA LEU A 430 13.14 19.41 11.01
C LEU A 430 13.64 20.84 10.84
N ALA A 431 13.54 21.40 9.64
CA ALA A 431 13.89 22.80 9.38
C ALA A 431 13.01 23.75 10.19
N VAL A 432 11.70 23.52 10.21
CA VAL A 432 10.77 24.31 11.05
C VAL A 432 11.09 24.16 12.53
N SER A 433 11.37 22.94 12.99
CA SER A 433 11.76 22.67 14.38
C SER A 433 13.04 23.38 14.80
N ALA A 434 14.05 23.37 13.93
CA ALA A 434 15.33 24.05 14.16
C ALA A 434 15.13 25.56 14.29
N LEU A 435 14.34 26.17 13.41
CA LEU A 435 14.00 27.60 13.46
C LEU A 435 13.25 27.98 14.75
N LEU A 436 12.25 27.15 15.14
CA LEU A 436 11.48 27.37 16.36
C LEU A 436 12.36 27.22 17.60
N LEU A 437 13.19 26.19 17.65
CA LEU A 437 14.08 25.94 18.77
C LEU A 437 15.11 27.08 18.92
N TRP A 438 15.76 27.46 17.81
CA TRP A 438 16.71 28.56 17.79
C TRP A 438 16.10 29.89 18.28
N SER A 439 14.89 30.21 17.82
CA SER A 439 14.19 31.43 18.24
C SER A 439 13.70 31.39 19.71
N THR A 440 13.37 30.18 20.22
CA THR A 440 12.94 29.98 21.61
C THR A 440 14.13 30.03 22.60
N VAL A 441 15.30 29.58 22.17
CA VAL A 441 16.54 29.63 22.98
C VAL A 441 17.07 31.06 23.09
N ARG A 442 17.00 31.83 22.00
CA ARG A 442 17.53 33.21 21.96
C ARG A 442 16.64 34.25 22.63
N GLU A 443 15.48 33.83 23.25
CA GLU A 443 14.50 34.75 23.85
C GLU A 443 14.11 35.94 22.95
N SER A 444 14.37 35.83 21.64
CA SER A 444 13.95 36.85 20.70
C SER A 444 12.41 36.95 20.73
N GLN A 445 11.94 38.14 21.01
CA GLN A 445 10.55 38.54 21.17
C GLN A 445 9.64 37.82 20.19
N THR A 446 8.49 37.42 20.70
CA THR A 446 7.37 36.80 19.96
C THR A 446 7.33 37.23 18.50
N ILE A 447 7.25 36.27 17.59
CA ILE A 447 6.88 36.54 16.20
C ILE A 447 5.63 37.42 16.24
N ASN A 448 5.79 38.67 15.85
CA ASN A 448 4.70 39.63 15.85
C ASN A 448 3.77 39.25 14.69
N TRP A 449 2.77 38.41 14.98
CA TRP A 449 1.77 37.95 14.00
C TRP A 449 1.04 39.12 13.32
N ASP A 450 1.04 40.31 13.93
CA ASP A 450 0.51 41.51 13.32
C ASP A 450 1.31 41.94 12.07
N ARG A 451 2.59 41.56 11.95
CA ARG A 451 3.39 41.81 10.75
C ARG A 451 3.11 40.82 9.63
N VAL A 452 2.61 39.62 9.93
CA VAL A 452 2.29 38.56 8.95
C VAL A 452 0.82 38.67 8.49
N ASN A 453 0.03 39.52 9.11
CA ASN A 453 -1.38 39.66 8.80
C ASN A 453 -1.55 40.41 7.46
N LEU A 454 -1.34 39.68 6.36
CA LEU A 454 -1.55 40.13 4.97
C LEU A 454 -2.97 40.68 4.77
N VAL A 455 -3.95 40.16 5.51
CA VAL A 455 -5.35 40.60 5.49
C VAL A 455 -5.51 42.03 6.03
N LYS A 456 -4.71 42.39 7.05
CA LYS A 456 -4.73 43.77 7.62
C LYS A 456 -4.08 44.77 6.66
N ARG A 457 -2.99 44.38 6.01
CA ARG A 457 -2.33 45.18 4.96
C ARG A 457 -3.20 45.41 3.73
N TRP A 458 -4.04 44.44 3.38
CA TRP A 458 -4.99 44.61 2.26
C TRP A 458 -6.11 45.59 2.61
N ARG A 459 -6.62 45.54 3.85
CA ARG A 459 -7.68 46.41 4.33
C ARG A 459 -7.25 47.91 4.51
N GLU A 460 -5.96 48.14 4.76
CA GLU A 460 -5.40 49.48 4.89
C GLU A 460 -4.99 50.09 3.56
N ARG A 461 -4.99 49.34 2.48
CA ARG A 461 -4.68 49.80 1.13
C ARG A 461 -5.92 50.24 0.33
N ASP A 462 -7.10 49.86 0.80
CA ASP A 462 -8.41 50.21 0.20
C ASP A 462 -9.13 51.33 0.99
N ARG A 463 -8.40 52.03 1.86
CA ARG A 463 -8.81 53.30 2.47
C ARG A 463 -7.84 54.43 2.05
#